data_877897882015c627245f81aa2881221e
#
_entry.id   877897882015c627245f81aa2881221e
#
_cell.length_a   1.000
_cell.length_b   1.000
_cell.length_c   1.000
_cell.angle_alpha   90.00
_cell.angle_beta   90.00
_cell.angle_gamma   90.00
#
_symmetry.space_group_name_H-M   'P 1'
#
loop_
_entity.id
_entity.type
_entity.pdbx_description
1 polymer ?
#
loop_
_entity_poly.entity_id
_entity_poly.type
_entity_poly.pdbx_seq_one_letter_code
_entity_poly.pdbx_strand_id
1 'polypeptide(L)'
;MNAISSALQNNLAERAKNITRRELQVYSDRTAASQSANLRARKVLPMGVPSSFQAYDPYPIVVKRAHAGRIEDVDGNHYIDYSLGFGALFAGHCHPLVQEAMAHQIQNGTLFVSPCETNAEVAELLIERYELPMWRFTNSGTEATMDAIRVARAITGRDHIVKVEGGYHGHHDEVMISMKPALSAAGDATNPTPVPATAGITQAVMRDTIVIPYNDAEALERVLKSGT
;
A
#
# COMPACT_ATOMS: atom_id res chain seq x y z
N MET A 1 -20.22 -31.41 -23.46
CA MET A 1 -19.03 -30.89 -22.74
C MET A 1 -19.35 -30.22 -21.39
N ASN A 2 -20.59 -29.86 -21.05
CA ASN A 2 -20.89 -29.05 -19.85
C ASN A 2 -21.06 -29.81 -18.51
N ALA A 3 -21.49 -31.06 -18.49
CA ALA A 3 -21.78 -31.77 -17.21
C ALA A 3 -20.53 -32.25 -16.47
N ILE A 4 -19.50 -32.72 -17.18
CA ILE A 4 -18.22 -33.14 -16.58
C ILE A 4 -17.47 -31.94 -16.03
N SER A 5 -17.52 -30.81 -16.72
CA SER A 5 -16.89 -29.56 -16.27
C SER A 5 -17.56 -29.03 -14.98
N SER A 6 -18.88 -29.07 -14.88
CA SER A 6 -19.61 -28.64 -13.68
C SER A 6 -19.38 -29.56 -12.47
N ALA A 7 -19.34 -30.88 -12.69
CA ALA A 7 -19.03 -31.83 -11.62
C ALA A 7 -17.58 -31.66 -11.09
N LEU A 8 -16.62 -31.42 -11.97
CA LEU A 8 -15.22 -31.14 -11.59
C LEU A 8 -15.12 -29.83 -10.80
N GLN A 9 -15.78 -28.78 -11.26
CA GLN A 9 -15.81 -27.48 -10.58
C GLN A 9 -16.46 -27.58 -9.19
N ASN A 10 -17.56 -28.32 -9.06
CA ASN A 10 -18.23 -28.56 -7.77
C ASN A 10 -17.32 -29.35 -6.80
N ASN A 11 -16.60 -30.36 -7.28
CA ASN A 11 -15.65 -31.12 -6.48
C ASN A 11 -14.49 -30.23 -6.00
N LEU A 12 -13.92 -29.40 -6.87
CA LEU A 12 -12.86 -28.46 -6.52
C LEU A 12 -13.34 -27.42 -5.49
N ALA A 13 -14.55 -26.88 -5.67
CA ALA A 13 -15.13 -25.93 -4.73
C ALA A 13 -15.35 -26.55 -3.34
N GLU A 14 -15.85 -27.80 -3.27
CA GLU A 14 -16.06 -28.49 -2.00
C GLU A 14 -14.71 -28.83 -1.30
N ARG A 15 -13.72 -29.28 -2.05
CA ARG A 15 -12.37 -29.50 -1.53
C ARG A 15 -11.76 -28.20 -1.00
N ALA A 16 -11.90 -27.07 -1.72
CA ALA A 16 -11.42 -25.77 -1.29
C ALA A 16 -12.08 -25.35 0.03
N LYS A 17 -13.42 -25.48 0.16
CA LYS A 17 -14.14 -25.20 1.40
C LYS A 17 -13.64 -26.03 2.58
N ASN A 18 -13.38 -27.32 2.37
CA ASN A 18 -12.90 -28.22 3.43
C ASN A 18 -11.48 -27.85 3.87
N ILE A 19 -10.59 -27.50 2.92
CA ILE A 19 -9.24 -27.01 3.23
C ILE A 19 -9.35 -25.69 4.01
N THR A 20 -10.11 -24.72 3.50
CA THR A 20 -10.29 -23.42 4.17
C THR A 20 -10.77 -23.58 5.61
N ARG A 21 -11.80 -24.44 5.84
CA ARG A 21 -12.31 -24.68 7.21
C ARG A 21 -11.23 -25.24 8.13
N ARG A 22 -10.43 -26.21 7.63
CA ARG A 22 -9.33 -26.79 8.40
C ARG A 22 -8.26 -25.74 8.74
N GLU A 23 -7.83 -24.96 7.75
CA GLU A 23 -6.80 -23.95 7.95
C GLU A 23 -7.27 -22.80 8.87
N LEU A 24 -8.53 -22.39 8.77
CA LEU A 24 -9.13 -21.42 9.70
C LEU A 24 -9.20 -21.95 11.15
N GLN A 25 -9.45 -23.25 11.33
CA GLN A 25 -9.41 -23.86 12.67
C GLN A 25 -7.99 -23.85 13.22
N VAL A 26 -6.99 -24.29 12.43
CA VAL A 26 -5.57 -24.23 12.81
C VAL A 26 -5.15 -22.81 13.15
N TYR A 27 -5.58 -21.84 12.35
CA TYR A 27 -5.31 -20.43 12.60
C TYR A 27 -5.88 -19.97 13.94
N SER A 28 -7.16 -20.27 14.21
CA SER A 28 -7.82 -19.91 15.46
C SER A 28 -7.18 -20.56 16.70
N ASP A 29 -6.81 -21.82 16.59
CA ASP A 29 -6.17 -22.56 17.69
C ASP A 29 -4.79 -21.99 18.05
N ARG A 30 -4.09 -21.42 17.06
CA ARG A 30 -2.73 -20.87 17.22
C ARG A 30 -2.70 -19.39 17.58
N THR A 31 -3.80 -18.65 17.41
CA THR A 31 -3.82 -17.17 17.49
C THR A 31 -4.94 -16.63 18.40
N ALA A 32 -5.22 -17.34 19.51
CA ALA A 32 -6.30 -16.98 20.44
C ALA A 32 -6.08 -15.62 21.13
N ALA A 33 -4.83 -15.25 21.46
CA ALA A 33 -4.50 -13.96 22.04
C ALA A 33 -4.65 -12.83 21.02
N SER A 34 -4.28 -13.06 19.74
CA SER A 34 -4.52 -12.13 18.64
C SER A 34 -6.02 -11.88 18.42
N GLN A 35 -6.84 -12.94 18.47
CA GLN A 35 -8.31 -12.82 18.43
C GLN A 35 -8.85 -11.94 19.54
N SER A 36 -8.43 -12.20 20.78
CA SER A 36 -8.84 -11.44 21.96
C SER A 36 -8.42 -9.97 21.86
N ALA A 37 -7.21 -9.70 21.38
CA ALA A 37 -6.70 -8.36 21.14
C ALA A 37 -7.49 -7.63 20.04
N ASN A 38 -7.84 -8.30 18.94
CA ASN A 38 -8.66 -7.73 17.89
C ASN A 38 -10.08 -7.42 18.37
N LEU A 39 -10.72 -8.31 19.12
CA LEU A 39 -12.05 -8.05 19.72
C LEU A 39 -12.04 -6.82 20.65
N ARG A 40 -10.96 -6.61 21.40
CA ARG A 40 -10.79 -5.40 22.22
C ARG A 40 -10.58 -4.18 21.34
N ALA A 41 -9.75 -4.27 20.29
CA ALA A 41 -9.46 -3.19 19.36
C ALA A 41 -10.71 -2.75 18.58
N ARG A 42 -11.60 -3.65 18.20
CA ARG A 42 -12.88 -3.34 17.52
C ARG A 42 -13.80 -2.40 18.30
N LYS A 43 -13.59 -2.25 19.61
CA LYS A 43 -14.35 -1.31 20.44
C LYS A 43 -13.94 0.15 20.24
N VAL A 44 -12.73 0.39 19.73
CA VAL A 44 -12.11 1.72 19.63
C VAL A 44 -11.50 2.02 18.25
N LEU A 45 -11.38 1.02 17.39
CA LEU A 45 -10.84 1.15 16.04
C LEU A 45 -11.81 0.54 15.03
N PRO A 46 -12.10 1.22 13.92
CA PRO A 46 -12.85 0.62 12.82
C PRO A 46 -12.21 -0.71 12.37
N MET A 47 -12.99 -1.78 12.24
CA MET A 47 -12.52 -3.13 11.91
C MET A 47 -11.49 -3.72 12.88
N GLY A 48 -11.17 -3.04 14.00
CA GLY A 48 -10.15 -3.45 14.97
C GLY A 48 -8.71 -3.22 14.52
N VAL A 49 -8.48 -2.35 13.55
CA VAL A 49 -7.16 -2.06 12.97
C VAL A 49 -6.93 -0.57 12.77
N PRO A 50 -5.67 -0.07 12.81
CA PRO A 50 -5.35 1.33 12.57
C PRO A 50 -5.61 1.78 11.12
N SER A 51 -5.50 0.85 10.16
CA SER A 51 -5.73 1.13 8.75
C SER A 51 -6.39 -0.06 8.06
N SER A 52 -7.31 0.21 7.13
CA SER A 52 -8.16 -0.81 6.49
C SER A 52 -7.38 -1.91 5.77
N PHE A 53 -6.18 -1.63 5.24
CA PHE A 53 -5.34 -2.65 4.61
C PHE A 53 -4.82 -3.73 5.58
N GLN A 54 -4.87 -3.47 6.89
CA GLN A 54 -4.48 -4.43 7.93
C GLN A 54 -5.64 -5.33 8.37
N ALA A 55 -6.86 -5.10 7.86
CA ALA A 55 -8.01 -5.92 8.18
C ALA A 55 -7.98 -7.22 7.37
N TYR A 56 -8.03 -8.35 8.05
CA TYR A 56 -8.09 -9.69 7.48
C TYR A 56 -9.15 -10.53 8.16
N ASP A 57 -9.78 -11.41 7.41
CA ASP A 57 -10.73 -12.39 7.95
C ASP A 57 -9.99 -13.66 8.40
N PRO A 58 -10.35 -14.23 9.55
CA PRO A 58 -11.39 -13.80 10.51
C PRO A 58 -10.92 -12.62 11.40
N TYR A 59 -9.64 -12.43 11.57
CA TYR A 59 -8.94 -11.34 12.26
C TYR A 59 -7.45 -11.39 11.93
N PRO A 60 -6.71 -10.25 12.00
CA PRO A 60 -5.26 -10.24 11.79
C PRO A 60 -4.52 -10.80 13.00
N ILE A 61 -3.31 -11.35 12.79
CA ILE A 61 -2.35 -11.56 13.88
C ILE A 61 -1.97 -10.21 14.48
N VAL A 62 -1.69 -10.20 15.79
CA VAL A 62 -1.23 -8.99 16.48
C VAL A 62 0.25 -9.14 16.80
N VAL A 63 1.08 -8.33 16.15
CA VAL A 63 2.54 -8.39 16.32
C VAL A 63 2.94 -7.86 17.68
N LYS A 64 3.81 -8.57 18.36
CA LYS A 64 4.39 -8.22 19.67
C LYS A 64 5.78 -7.60 19.52
N ARG A 65 6.61 -8.19 18.67
CA ARG A 65 7.98 -7.73 18.41
C ARG A 65 8.49 -8.21 17.06
N ALA A 66 9.54 -7.56 16.59
CA ALA A 66 10.19 -7.92 15.34
C ALA A 66 11.70 -7.70 15.43
N HIS A 67 12.47 -8.47 14.68
CA HIS A 67 13.94 -8.34 14.58
C HIS A 67 14.40 -8.86 13.21
N ALA A 68 15.28 -8.12 12.56
CA ALA A 68 15.75 -8.42 11.20
C ALA A 68 14.56 -8.70 10.25
N GLY A 69 14.50 -9.83 9.59
CA GLY A 69 13.39 -10.25 8.72
C GLY A 69 12.33 -11.13 9.42
N ARG A 70 12.14 -11.02 10.73
CA ARG A 70 11.21 -11.88 11.50
C ARG A 70 10.31 -11.06 12.41
N ILE A 71 9.06 -11.52 12.54
CA ILE A 71 8.10 -11.00 13.51
C ILE A 71 7.64 -12.11 14.44
N GLU A 72 7.26 -11.75 15.65
CA GLU A 72 6.61 -12.61 16.66
C GLU A 72 5.26 -11.99 17.02
N ASP A 73 4.19 -12.78 17.00
CA ASP A 73 2.88 -12.33 17.43
C ASP A 73 2.71 -12.41 18.97
N VAL A 74 1.56 -11.94 19.45
CA VAL A 74 1.22 -11.98 20.88
C VAL A 74 0.95 -13.39 21.40
N ASP A 75 0.77 -14.37 20.51
CA ASP A 75 0.58 -15.77 20.78
C ASP A 75 1.92 -16.54 20.86
N GLY A 76 3.05 -15.88 20.50
CA GLY A 76 4.39 -16.45 20.47
C GLY A 76 4.73 -17.18 19.19
N ASN A 77 3.92 -17.07 18.14
CA ASN A 77 4.26 -17.63 16.83
C ASN A 77 5.29 -16.74 16.12
N HIS A 78 6.20 -17.39 15.39
CA HIS A 78 7.24 -16.70 14.61
C HIS A 78 6.95 -16.80 13.12
N TYR A 79 7.14 -15.68 12.42
CA TYR A 79 6.93 -15.57 10.98
C TYR A 79 8.14 -14.93 10.31
N ILE A 80 8.36 -15.24 9.03
CA ILE A 80 9.26 -14.46 8.17
C ILE A 80 8.48 -13.28 7.63
N ASP A 81 8.98 -12.07 7.85
CA ASP A 81 8.35 -10.85 7.36
C ASP A 81 8.85 -10.50 5.96
N TYR A 82 8.12 -10.93 4.94
CA TYR A 82 8.37 -10.54 3.55
C TYR A 82 7.81 -9.16 3.20
N SER A 83 7.00 -8.57 4.07
CA SER A 83 6.40 -7.26 3.84
C SER A 83 7.36 -6.12 4.19
N LEU A 84 8.09 -6.25 5.32
CA LEU A 84 9.04 -5.24 5.82
C LEU A 84 8.52 -3.80 5.69
N GLY A 85 7.26 -3.59 6.14
CA GLY A 85 6.60 -2.28 6.03
C GLY A 85 6.41 -1.80 4.60
N PHE A 86 6.03 -2.69 3.68
CA PHE A 86 5.94 -2.44 2.23
C PHE A 86 7.27 -1.99 1.62
N GLY A 87 8.38 -2.54 2.12
CA GLY A 87 9.74 -2.26 1.64
C GLY A 87 10.42 -1.05 2.32
N ALA A 88 9.72 -0.32 3.18
CA ALA A 88 10.32 0.81 3.90
C ALA A 88 11.43 0.35 4.87
N LEU A 89 11.33 -0.87 5.39
CA LEU A 89 12.31 -1.47 6.30
C LEU A 89 13.31 -2.39 5.57
N PHE A 90 13.86 -1.96 4.44
CA PHE A 90 14.78 -2.78 3.64
C PHE A 90 16.03 -3.25 4.42
N ALA A 91 16.45 -2.55 5.47
CA ALA A 91 17.50 -2.96 6.38
C ALA A 91 17.04 -3.99 7.44
N GLY A 92 15.74 -4.31 7.48
CA GLY A 92 15.12 -5.16 8.49
C GLY A 92 14.76 -4.43 9.79
N HIS A 93 13.99 -5.11 10.63
CA HIS A 93 13.57 -4.59 11.94
C HIS A 93 14.76 -4.48 12.89
N CYS A 94 14.81 -3.42 13.67
CA CYS A 94 15.79 -3.23 14.73
C CYS A 94 17.25 -3.31 14.27
N HIS A 95 17.55 -2.73 13.09
CA HIS A 95 18.94 -2.69 12.60
C HIS A 95 19.83 -1.94 13.60
N PRO A 96 20.97 -2.52 14.06
CA PRO A 96 21.75 -1.95 15.16
C PRO A 96 22.19 -0.50 14.94
N LEU A 97 22.72 -0.16 13.77
CA LEU A 97 23.16 1.21 13.46
C LEU A 97 22.00 2.21 13.45
N VAL A 98 20.81 1.78 12.98
CA VAL A 98 19.61 2.64 13.00
C VAL A 98 19.13 2.87 14.43
N GLN A 99 19.13 1.82 15.27
CA GLN A 99 18.77 1.96 16.68
C GLN A 99 19.72 2.88 17.44
N GLU A 100 21.02 2.76 17.22
CA GLU A 100 22.03 3.62 17.83
C GLU A 100 21.86 5.08 17.42
N ALA A 101 21.72 5.35 16.12
CA ALA A 101 21.47 6.71 15.61
C ALA A 101 20.18 7.32 16.16
N MET A 102 19.10 6.53 16.23
CA MET A 102 17.83 6.98 16.81
C MET A 102 17.95 7.27 18.32
N ALA A 103 18.62 6.39 19.06
CA ALA A 103 18.83 6.57 20.51
C ALA A 103 19.65 7.83 20.82
N HIS A 104 20.64 8.15 20.00
CA HIS A 104 21.39 9.39 20.10
C HIS A 104 20.51 10.61 19.76
N GLN A 105 19.78 10.58 18.65
CA GLN A 105 18.99 11.71 18.19
C GLN A 105 17.81 12.05 19.13
N ILE A 106 17.19 11.04 19.77
CA ILE A 106 16.09 11.26 20.72
C ILE A 106 16.52 12.20 21.88
N GLN A 107 17.79 12.16 22.30
CA GLN A 107 18.31 13.03 23.34
C GLN A 107 18.44 14.49 22.93
N ASN A 108 18.49 14.75 21.62
CA ASN A 108 18.63 16.08 21.03
C ASN A 108 17.33 16.63 20.45
N GLY A 109 16.24 15.85 20.50
CA GLY A 109 14.95 16.16 19.90
C GLY A 109 14.78 15.58 18.50
N THR A 110 13.53 15.35 18.12
CA THR A 110 13.18 14.64 16.87
C THR A 110 12.22 15.41 15.98
N LEU A 111 11.65 16.50 16.46
CA LEU A 111 10.70 17.31 15.69
C LEU A 111 11.02 18.80 15.88
N PHE A 112 11.38 19.47 14.79
CA PHE A 112 11.71 20.87 14.77
C PHE A 112 10.88 21.60 13.70
N VAL A 113 10.40 22.79 14.01
CA VAL A 113 9.79 23.69 13.01
C VAL A 113 10.89 24.32 12.13
N SER A 114 12.09 24.51 12.69
CA SER A 114 13.26 25.04 11.97
C SER A 114 14.05 23.93 11.29
N PRO A 115 14.74 24.22 10.18
CA PRO A 115 15.66 23.26 9.56
C PRO A 115 16.75 22.80 10.54
N CYS A 116 17.24 21.59 10.36
CA CYS A 116 18.42 21.06 11.02
C CYS A 116 19.47 20.61 9.99
N GLU A 117 20.72 20.52 10.43
CA GLU A 117 21.86 20.20 9.57
C GLU A 117 21.69 18.83 8.87
N THR A 118 21.16 17.86 9.57
CA THR A 118 20.86 16.50 9.03
C THR A 118 19.97 16.53 7.78
N ASN A 119 19.12 17.55 7.59
CA ASN A 119 18.33 17.69 6.36
C ASN A 119 19.24 17.87 5.13
N ALA A 120 20.26 18.72 5.25
CA ALA A 120 21.22 18.94 4.17
C ALA A 120 22.11 17.72 3.94
N GLU A 121 22.64 17.12 5.00
CA GLU A 121 23.46 15.90 4.93
C GLU A 121 22.75 14.77 4.19
N VAL A 122 21.46 14.51 4.52
CA VAL A 122 20.67 13.50 3.84
C VAL A 122 20.43 13.88 2.38
N ALA A 123 20.15 15.15 2.07
CA ALA A 123 19.96 15.60 0.70
C ALA A 123 21.24 15.44 -0.14
N GLU A 124 22.41 15.72 0.41
CA GLU A 124 23.72 15.52 -0.25
C GLU A 124 23.96 14.04 -0.59
N LEU A 125 23.70 13.11 0.32
CA LEU A 125 23.78 11.67 0.08
C LEU A 125 22.80 11.19 -1.01
N LEU A 126 21.60 11.78 -1.05
CA LEU A 126 20.61 11.47 -2.07
C LEU A 126 21.00 12.04 -3.44
N ILE A 127 21.63 13.23 -3.50
CA ILE A 127 22.18 13.81 -4.73
C ILE A 127 23.25 12.89 -5.30
N GLU A 128 24.20 12.45 -4.46
CA GLU A 128 25.27 11.52 -4.86
C GLU A 128 24.69 10.20 -5.42
N ARG A 129 23.64 9.68 -4.79
CA ARG A 129 23.08 8.39 -5.16
C ARG A 129 22.16 8.40 -6.38
N TYR A 130 21.39 9.46 -6.56
CA TYR A 130 20.31 9.53 -7.57
C TYR A 130 20.57 10.57 -8.66
N GLU A 131 21.64 11.37 -8.55
CA GLU A 131 22.00 12.41 -9.52
C GLU A 131 20.90 13.46 -9.75
N LEU A 132 20.02 13.66 -8.76
CA LEU A 132 18.97 14.68 -8.78
C LEU A 132 19.42 15.89 -7.98
N PRO A 133 19.37 17.12 -8.53
CA PRO A 133 20.07 18.29 -7.97
C PRO A 133 19.46 18.84 -6.67
N MET A 134 18.19 18.54 -6.37
CA MET A 134 17.50 19.06 -5.19
C MET A 134 16.48 18.05 -4.67
N TRP A 135 16.25 18.09 -3.35
CA TRP A 135 15.33 17.20 -2.65
C TRP A 135 14.35 17.97 -1.77
N ARG A 136 13.13 17.48 -1.69
CA ARG A 136 12.10 17.91 -0.74
C ARG A 136 11.66 16.70 0.06
N PHE A 137 11.57 16.84 1.38
CA PHE A 137 11.14 15.77 2.28
C PHE A 137 9.68 15.94 2.66
N THR A 138 8.96 14.83 2.76
CA THR A 138 7.57 14.73 3.19
C THR A 138 7.44 13.57 4.19
N ASN A 139 6.31 13.48 4.91
CA ASN A 139 6.12 12.43 5.92
C ASN A 139 5.71 11.08 5.31
N SER A 140 5.27 11.06 4.07
CA SER A 140 4.78 9.84 3.41
C SER A 140 4.91 9.92 1.89
N GLY A 141 4.88 8.74 1.24
CA GLY A 141 4.78 8.66 -0.22
C GLY A 141 3.50 9.30 -0.77
N THR A 142 2.41 9.31 0.01
CA THR A 142 1.16 10.01 -0.34
C THR A 142 1.38 11.52 -0.49
N GLU A 143 2.05 12.13 0.47
CA GLU A 143 2.38 13.57 0.39
C GLU A 143 3.35 13.86 -0.75
N ALA A 144 4.35 12.99 -0.95
CA ALA A 144 5.31 13.14 -2.04
C ALA A 144 4.65 13.12 -3.42
N THR A 145 3.76 12.16 -3.68
CA THR A 145 3.04 12.06 -4.96
C THR A 145 2.03 13.19 -5.14
N MET A 146 1.35 13.60 -4.07
CA MET A 146 0.45 14.75 -4.10
C MET A 146 1.19 16.04 -4.47
N ASP A 147 2.35 16.29 -3.86
CA ASP A 147 3.17 17.46 -4.16
C ASP A 147 3.76 17.39 -5.57
N ALA A 148 4.22 16.21 -6.01
CA ALA A 148 4.73 16.01 -7.37
C ALA A 148 3.68 16.32 -8.44
N ILE A 149 2.44 15.85 -8.27
CA ILE A 149 1.32 16.16 -9.19
C ILE A 149 1.01 17.65 -9.18
N ARG A 150 0.96 18.28 -7.99
CA ARG A 150 0.72 19.73 -7.86
C ARG A 150 1.79 20.55 -8.58
N VAL A 151 3.05 20.21 -8.41
CA VAL A 151 4.17 20.86 -9.09
C VAL A 151 4.11 20.64 -10.61
N ALA A 152 3.83 19.42 -11.05
CA ALA A 152 3.69 19.10 -12.47
C ALA A 152 2.56 19.91 -13.12
N ARG A 153 1.39 19.99 -12.51
CA ARG A 153 0.27 20.83 -12.97
C ARG A 153 0.63 22.31 -13.01
N ALA A 154 1.32 22.82 -11.99
CA ALA A 154 1.72 24.23 -11.93
C ALA A 154 2.70 24.61 -13.06
N ILE A 155 3.62 23.73 -13.42
CA ILE A 155 4.62 23.99 -14.46
C ILE A 155 4.04 23.82 -15.88
N THR A 156 3.17 22.81 -16.05
CA THR A 156 2.64 22.47 -17.39
C THR A 156 1.35 23.19 -17.74
N GLY A 157 0.60 23.67 -16.76
CA GLY A 157 -0.76 24.21 -16.93
C GLY A 157 -1.77 23.13 -17.33
N ARG A 158 -1.47 21.84 -17.11
CA ARG A 158 -2.34 20.71 -17.46
C ARG A 158 -2.97 20.11 -16.23
N ASP A 159 -4.27 19.77 -16.30
CA ASP A 159 -5.02 19.20 -15.18
C ASP A 159 -4.97 17.67 -15.15
N HIS A 160 -4.94 17.03 -16.31
CA HIS A 160 -4.99 15.58 -16.42
C HIS A 160 -3.71 14.90 -15.96
N ILE A 161 -3.91 13.76 -15.31
CA ILE A 161 -2.84 12.81 -14.98
C ILE A 161 -3.14 11.46 -15.61
N VAL A 162 -2.09 10.73 -15.97
CA VAL A 162 -2.19 9.37 -16.47
C VAL A 162 -1.67 8.42 -15.40
N LYS A 163 -2.43 7.39 -15.07
CA LYS A 163 -2.00 6.34 -14.16
C LYS A 163 -2.27 4.95 -14.72
N VAL A 164 -1.49 4.00 -14.29
CA VAL A 164 -1.67 2.59 -14.66
C VAL A 164 -2.73 1.95 -13.77
N GLU A 165 -3.61 1.13 -14.38
CA GLU A 165 -4.57 0.30 -13.65
C GLU A 165 -3.86 -0.63 -12.65
N GLY A 166 -4.44 -0.80 -11.46
CA GLY A 166 -3.86 -1.60 -10.39
C GLY A 166 -2.72 -0.93 -9.61
N GLY A 167 -2.18 0.20 -10.11
CA GLY A 167 -1.09 0.92 -9.45
C GLY A 167 -1.53 1.63 -8.17
N TYR A 168 -0.75 1.47 -7.09
CA TYR A 168 -0.91 2.24 -5.85
C TYR A 168 0.15 3.34 -5.79
N HIS A 169 -0.30 4.58 -5.60
CA HIS A 169 0.58 5.76 -5.59
C HIS A 169 0.31 6.70 -4.43
N GLY A 170 -0.35 6.24 -3.39
CA GLY A 170 -0.71 7.04 -2.22
C GLY A 170 -2.21 7.04 -1.94
N HIS A 171 -2.64 7.84 -0.97
CA HIS A 171 -4.00 7.84 -0.42
C HIS A 171 -4.71 9.20 -0.63
N HIS A 172 -4.35 9.93 -1.67
CA HIS A 172 -5.07 11.12 -2.11
C HIS A 172 -5.93 10.82 -3.35
N ASP A 173 -6.98 11.60 -3.55
CA ASP A 173 -8.09 11.28 -4.45
C ASP A 173 -7.62 10.98 -5.89
N GLU A 174 -6.70 11.78 -6.45
CA GLU A 174 -6.25 11.67 -7.83
C GLU A 174 -5.61 10.29 -8.15
N VAL A 175 -5.00 9.66 -7.18
CA VAL A 175 -4.33 8.36 -7.38
C VAL A 175 -5.11 7.18 -6.84
N MET A 176 -6.21 7.42 -6.09
CA MET A 176 -7.12 6.39 -5.59
C MET A 176 -8.18 5.96 -6.64
N ILE A 177 -7.79 5.96 -7.89
CA ILE A 177 -8.61 5.53 -9.04
C ILE A 177 -8.04 4.22 -9.58
N SER A 178 -8.89 3.24 -9.81
CA SER A 178 -8.52 1.91 -10.36
C SER A 178 -7.33 1.24 -9.66
N MET A 179 -7.27 1.29 -8.32
CA MET A 179 -6.23 0.58 -7.55
C MET A 179 -6.47 -0.93 -7.48
N LYS A 180 -7.71 -1.33 -7.24
CA LYS A 180 -8.20 -2.71 -7.22
C LYS A 180 -9.65 -2.73 -7.72
N PRO A 181 -9.91 -2.37 -8.99
CA PRO A 181 -11.27 -2.35 -9.49
C PRO A 181 -11.85 -3.76 -9.50
N ALA A 182 -13.15 -3.88 -9.18
CA ALA A 182 -13.84 -5.12 -9.42
C ALA A 182 -13.83 -5.41 -10.93
N LEU A 183 -13.60 -6.66 -11.34
CA LEU A 183 -13.54 -7.05 -12.75
C LEU A 183 -14.81 -6.63 -13.52
N SER A 184 -15.97 -6.64 -12.87
CA SER A 184 -17.23 -6.17 -13.45
C SER A 184 -17.32 -4.67 -13.71
N ALA A 185 -16.42 -3.87 -13.10
CA ALA A 185 -16.38 -2.40 -13.22
C ALA A 185 -15.16 -1.90 -13.99
N ALA A 186 -14.12 -2.74 -14.13
CA ALA A 186 -12.84 -2.37 -14.73
C ALA A 186 -12.95 -2.00 -16.23
N GLY A 187 -14.00 -2.46 -16.93
CA GLY A 187 -14.18 -2.21 -18.34
C GLY A 187 -13.34 -3.15 -19.23
N ASP A 188 -12.96 -2.68 -20.40
CA ASP A 188 -12.14 -3.44 -21.34
C ASP A 188 -10.66 -3.42 -20.93
N ALA A 189 -9.99 -4.56 -21.06
CA ALA A 189 -8.58 -4.70 -20.68
C ALA A 189 -7.63 -3.78 -21.47
N THR A 190 -8.01 -3.38 -22.69
CA THR A 190 -7.23 -2.46 -23.53
C THR A 190 -7.58 -0.99 -23.33
N ASN A 191 -8.72 -0.72 -22.68
CA ASN A 191 -9.22 0.62 -22.37
C ASN A 191 -9.95 0.62 -21.03
N PRO A 192 -9.22 0.54 -19.91
CA PRO A 192 -9.80 0.43 -18.58
C PRO A 192 -10.71 1.60 -18.24
N THR A 193 -11.82 1.29 -17.59
CA THR A 193 -12.72 2.32 -17.03
C THR A 193 -12.15 2.85 -15.72
N PRO A 194 -12.01 4.18 -15.53
CA PRO A 194 -11.64 4.73 -14.23
C PRO A 194 -12.66 4.37 -13.15
N VAL A 195 -12.23 3.66 -12.11
CA VAL A 195 -13.09 3.20 -11.00
C VAL A 195 -12.61 3.83 -9.69
N PRO A 196 -13.44 4.62 -8.99
CA PRO A 196 -13.03 5.21 -7.73
C PRO A 196 -12.88 4.14 -6.64
N ALA A 197 -11.85 4.22 -5.83
CA ALA A 197 -11.62 3.29 -4.72
C ALA A 197 -12.65 3.46 -3.59
N THR A 198 -13.32 4.59 -3.52
CA THR A 198 -14.34 4.93 -2.52
C THR A 198 -15.37 5.89 -3.10
N ALA A 199 -16.59 5.85 -2.56
CA ALA A 199 -17.69 6.72 -2.95
C ALA A 199 -17.43 8.23 -2.64
N GLY A 200 -16.40 8.53 -1.84
CA GLY A 200 -16.03 9.92 -1.52
C GLY A 200 -15.23 10.65 -2.61
N ILE A 201 -14.71 9.94 -3.61
CA ILE A 201 -13.97 10.56 -4.72
C ILE A 201 -14.94 11.27 -5.67
N THR A 202 -14.64 12.54 -5.95
CA THR A 202 -15.52 13.38 -6.75
C THR A 202 -15.45 13.08 -8.25
N GLN A 203 -16.52 13.42 -8.98
CA GLN A 203 -16.55 13.28 -10.44
C GLN A 203 -15.52 14.19 -11.14
N ALA A 204 -15.12 15.30 -10.55
CA ALA A 204 -14.07 16.17 -11.08
C ALA A 204 -12.72 15.42 -11.13
N VAL A 205 -12.33 14.81 -10.00
CA VAL A 205 -11.11 13.99 -9.93
C VAL A 205 -11.16 12.81 -10.90
N MET A 206 -12.33 12.16 -11.02
CA MET A 206 -12.52 11.05 -11.97
C MET A 206 -12.29 11.46 -13.42
N ARG A 207 -12.72 12.67 -13.82
CA ARG A 207 -12.52 13.18 -15.20
C ARG A 207 -11.05 13.50 -15.47
N ASP A 208 -10.33 13.99 -14.46
CA ASP A 208 -8.96 14.45 -14.61
C ASP A 208 -7.93 13.31 -14.50
N THR A 209 -8.37 12.07 -14.18
CA THR A 209 -7.50 10.90 -14.07
C THR A 209 -7.76 9.90 -15.19
N ILE A 210 -6.79 9.75 -16.08
CA ILE A 210 -6.82 8.80 -17.19
C ILE A 210 -6.15 7.51 -16.76
N VAL A 211 -6.84 6.39 -16.94
CA VAL A 211 -6.33 5.06 -16.57
C VAL A 211 -5.92 4.31 -17.84
N ILE A 212 -4.72 3.75 -17.84
CA ILE A 212 -4.19 2.93 -18.93
C ILE A 212 -3.86 1.51 -18.42
N PRO A 213 -3.80 0.49 -19.31
CA PRO A 213 -3.37 -0.85 -18.93
C PRO A 213 -1.92 -0.87 -18.44
N TYR A 214 -1.61 -1.84 -17.56
CA TYR A 214 -0.23 -2.08 -17.14
C TYR A 214 0.62 -2.59 -18.32
N ASN A 215 1.84 -2.07 -18.42
CA ASN A 215 2.83 -2.46 -19.45
C ASN A 215 2.36 -2.32 -20.91
N ASP A 216 1.48 -1.36 -21.18
CA ASP A 216 0.99 -1.02 -22.51
C ASP A 216 1.50 0.37 -22.94
N ALA A 217 2.66 0.39 -23.62
CA ALA A 217 3.28 1.62 -24.11
C ALA A 217 2.46 2.28 -25.23
N GLU A 218 1.72 1.51 -26.01
CA GLU A 218 0.86 2.04 -27.09
C GLU A 218 -0.34 2.79 -26.52
N ALA A 219 -0.93 2.28 -25.42
CA ALA A 219 -1.99 2.98 -24.71
C ALA A 219 -1.50 4.33 -24.18
N LEU A 220 -0.31 4.38 -23.58
CA LEU A 220 0.30 5.63 -23.13
C LEU A 220 0.53 6.59 -24.30
N GLU A 221 1.08 6.12 -25.40
CA GLU A 221 1.35 6.93 -26.58
C GLU A 221 0.05 7.51 -27.17
N ARG A 222 -1.01 6.71 -27.25
CA ARG A 222 -2.34 7.18 -27.71
C ARG A 222 -2.85 8.33 -26.84
N VAL A 223 -2.77 8.20 -25.51
CA VAL A 223 -3.22 9.24 -24.58
C VAL A 223 -2.38 10.52 -24.73
N LEU A 224 -1.06 10.40 -24.80
CA LEU A 224 -0.18 11.57 -24.96
C LEU A 224 -0.38 12.30 -26.29
N LYS A 225 -0.70 11.58 -27.37
CA LYS A 225 -0.99 12.16 -28.70
C LYS A 225 -2.37 12.78 -28.80
N SER A 226 -3.34 12.38 -27.96
CA SER A 226 -4.70 12.96 -27.97
C SER A 226 -4.75 14.40 -27.49
N GLY A 227 -3.72 14.90 -26.85
CA GLY A 227 -3.64 16.28 -26.35
C GLY A 227 -4.52 16.57 -25.15
N THR A 228 -5.01 15.52 -24.48
CA THR A 228 -5.79 15.60 -23.22
C THR A 228 -4.91 15.91 -22.04
#